data_39d2bf23f48a1b4c2f224a190c4bb528
#
_entry.id   39d2bf23f48a1b4c2f224a190c4bb528
#
_cell.length_a   1.000
_cell.length_b   1.000
_cell.length_c   1.000
_cell.angle_alpha   90.00
_cell.angle_beta   90.00
_cell.angle_gamma   90.00
#
_symmetry.space_group_name_H-M   'P 1'
#
loop_
_entity.id
_entity.type
_entity.pdbx_description
1 polymer ?
#
loop_
_entity_poly.entity_id
_entity_poly.type
_entity_poly.pdbx_seq_one_letter_code
_entity_poly.pdbx_strand_id
1 'polypeptide(L)'
;VRDITFYNKDFLQAHPDIIVEKKSDSPDEDKSLADSKALLPVLIDFFQKHPLIEPKTFLGDAAFDTIKIYKSLFEEIGFQKAFIPLKTKLSVEGIDYTVNENGIPCCPHDPSLQMKREGSKSHLRSKLPTMKFVCPKMKWMYDKDTRKSFRKCHCENPCTTSSCGRMIYIYPEKNLRAYPGVERGSQEWEDTYK
;
A
#
# COMPACT_ATOMS: atom_id res chain seq x y z
N VAL A 1 -7.34 25.74 -1.16
CA VAL A 1 -8.02 25.20 0.04
C VAL A 1 -9.51 25.35 -0.18
N ARG A 2 -10.25 24.24 -0.17
CA ARG A 2 -11.71 24.23 -0.39
C ARG A 2 -12.51 24.08 0.89
N ASP A 3 -11.92 23.47 1.91
CA ASP A 3 -12.55 23.29 3.20
C ASP A 3 -11.52 23.31 4.32
N ILE A 4 -11.92 23.79 5.50
CA ILE A 4 -11.13 23.77 6.73
C ILE A 4 -12.04 23.34 7.86
N THR A 5 -11.69 22.26 8.54
CA THR A 5 -12.42 21.77 9.68
C THR A 5 -11.64 22.01 10.96
N PHE A 6 -12.26 22.65 11.93
CA PHE A 6 -11.68 22.86 13.25
C PHE A 6 -12.22 21.81 14.22
N TYR A 7 -11.33 21.11 14.90
CA TYR A 7 -11.65 20.16 15.97
C TYR A 7 -11.93 20.90 17.26
N ASN A 8 -13.08 21.55 17.32
CA ASN A 8 -13.60 22.19 18.53
C ASN A 8 -14.60 21.27 19.25
N LYS A 9 -15.14 21.77 20.37
CA LYS A 9 -16.14 21.01 21.13
C LYS A 9 -17.39 20.66 20.32
N ASP A 10 -17.82 21.57 19.45
CA ASP A 10 -19.02 21.38 18.63
C ASP A 10 -18.82 20.28 17.59
N PHE A 11 -17.63 20.26 16.95
CA PHE A 11 -17.25 19.18 16.03
C PHE A 11 -17.22 17.82 16.73
N LEU A 12 -16.61 17.72 17.90
CA LEU A 12 -16.53 16.46 18.67
C LEU A 12 -17.90 16.00 19.16
N GLN A 13 -18.82 16.91 19.49
CA GLN A 13 -20.20 16.57 19.81
C GLN A 13 -20.98 16.01 18.63
N ALA A 14 -20.73 16.54 17.43
CA ALA A 14 -21.33 16.05 16.19
C ALA A 14 -20.76 14.69 15.74
N HIS A 15 -19.56 14.33 16.22
CA HIS A 15 -18.86 13.09 15.84
C HIS A 15 -18.47 12.29 17.10
N PRO A 16 -19.44 11.70 17.83
CA PRO A 16 -19.19 11.01 19.09
C PRO A 16 -18.39 9.71 18.94
N ASP A 17 -18.25 9.21 17.74
CA ASP A 17 -17.42 8.07 17.37
C ASP A 17 -15.91 8.40 17.32
N ILE A 18 -15.55 9.69 17.30
CA ILE A 18 -14.17 10.13 17.36
C ILE A 18 -13.67 10.04 18.80
N ILE A 19 -12.84 9.03 19.05
CA ILE A 19 -12.21 8.87 20.36
C ILE A 19 -11.03 9.84 20.46
N VAL A 20 -11.10 10.73 21.43
CA VAL A 20 -10.02 11.64 21.79
C VAL A 20 -8.93 10.84 22.52
N GLU A 21 -7.81 10.58 21.85
CA GLU A 21 -6.63 9.94 22.45
C GLU A 21 -5.57 10.99 22.75
N LYS A 22 -5.16 11.11 23.99
CA LYS A 22 -3.97 11.91 24.34
C LYS A 22 -2.73 11.25 23.74
N LYS A 23 -1.96 12.00 22.97
CA LYS A 23 -0.69 11.52 22.39
C LYS A 23 0.48 11.57 23.35
N SER A 24 0.41 12.36 24.40
CA SER A 24 1.45 12.47 25.45
C SER A 24 0.88 13.00 26.74
N ASP A 25 1.52 12.69 27.86
CA ASP A 25 1.21 13.26 29.18
C ASP A 25 1.77 14.68 29.38
N SER A 26 2.19 15.35 28.30
CA SER A 26 2.68 16.72 28.39
C SER A 26 1.53 17.69 28.70
N PRO A 27 1.59 18.44 29.79
CA PRO A 27 0.52 19.36 30.17
C PRO A 27 0.35 20.54 29.21
N ASP A 28 1.36 20.81 28.36
CA ASP A 28 1.38 21.95 27.44
C ASP A 28 0.83 21.63 26.05
N GLU A 29 0.56 20.35 25.75
CA GLU A 29 0.05 19.92 24.46
C GLU A 29 -1.32 19.24 24.61
N ASP A 30 -2.39 19.97 24.34
CA ASP A 30 -3.73 19.39 24.20
C ASP A 30 -3.86 18.67 22.84
N LYS A 31 -3.08 17.59 22.65
CA LYS A 31 -3.16 16.72 21.48
C LYS A 31 -4.28 15.72 21.63
N SER A 32 -5.48 16.23 21.74
CA SER A 32 -6.67 15.43 22.04
C SER A 32 -7.17 14.55 20.91
N LEU A 33 -6.65 14.73 19.67
CA LEU A 33 -7.15 14.00 18.52
C LEU A 33 -6.03 13.43 17.66
N ALA A 34 -6.09 12.14 17.35
CA ALA A 34 -5.21 11.54 16.36
C ALA A 34 -5.78 11.79 14.95
N ASP A 35 -4.98 12.38 14.04
CA ASP A 35 -5.37 12.71 12.68
C ASP A 35 -5.99 11.53 11.94
N SER A 36 -5.46 10.32 12.17
CA SER A 36 -5.98 9.08 11.59
C SER A 36 -7.41 8.72 12.02
N LYS A 37 -7.89 9.22 13.16
CA LYS A 37 -9.26 9.01 13.63
C LYS A 37 -10.21 10.08 13.12
N ALA A 38 -9.70 11.28 12.90
CA ALA A 38 -10.43 12.41 12.37
C ALA A 38 -10.69 12.34 10.86
N LEU A 39 -9.83 11.63 10.13
CA LEU A 39 -9.87 11.62 8.66
C LEU A 39 -11.23 11.23 8.08
N LEU A 40 -11.80 10.12 8.54
CA LEU A 40 -13.03 9.59 7.95
C LEU A 40 -14.24 10.51 8.17
N PRO A 41 -14.52 10.99 9.38
CA PRO A 41 -15.58 11.97 9.60
C PRO A 41 -15.41 13.24 8.74
N VAL A 42 -14.18 13.76 8.62
CA VAL A 42 -13.90 14.94 7.79
C VAL A 42 -14.16 14.67 6.31
N LEU A 43 -13.72 13.52 5.79
CA LEU A 43 -13.97 13.16 4.40
C LEU A 43 -15.46 12.97 4.11
N ILE A 44 -16.19 12.32 5.02
CA ILE A 44 -17.63 12.11 4.88
C ILE A 44 -18.35 13.47 4.84
N ASP A 45 -18.06 14.34 5.80
CA ASP A 45 -18.64 15.71 5.83
C ASP A 45 -18.31 16.50 4.57
N PHE A 46 -17.04 16.43 4.12
CA PHE A 46 -16.60 17.09 2.89
C PHE A 46 -17.38 16.63 1.66
N PHE A 47 -17.57 15.31 1.48
CA PHE A 47 -18.30 14.80 0.31
C PHE A 47 -19.80 15.03 0.40
N GLN A 48 -20.36 15.11 1.60
CA GLN A 48 -21.74 15.55 1.78
C GLN A 48 -21.95 17.00 1.34
N LYS A 49 -20.99 17.88 1.65
CA LYS A 49 -21.00 19.29 1.21
C LYS A 49 -20.69 19.46 -0.28
N HIS A 50 -19.96 18.53 -0.85
CA HIS A 50 -19.47 18.61 -2.24
C HIS A 50 -19.80 17.34 -3.05
N PRO A 51 -21.09 17.03 -3.28
CA PRO A 51 -21.52 15.76 -3.88
C PRO A 51 -21.10 15.55 -5.34
N LEU A 52 -20.66 16.60 -6.02
CA LEU A 52 -20.16 16.51 -7.39
C LEU A 52 -18.66 16.19 -7.49
N ILE A 53 -17.97 16.12 -6.35
CA ILE A 53 -16.54 15.78 -6.31
C ILE A 53 -16.41 14.27 -6.16
N GLU A 54 -15.88 13.63 -7.19
CA GLU A 54 -15.54 12.20 -7.18
C GLU A 54 -14.01 12.04 -7.02
N PRO A 55 -13.51 11.73 -5.82
CA PRO A 55 -12.09 11.61 -5.59
C PRO A 55 -11.54 10.31 -6.19
N LYS A 56 -10.43 10.41 -6.88
CA LYS A 56 -9.72 9.25 -7.42
C LYS A 56 -8.44 8.91 -6.67
N THR A 57 -7.83 9.92 -6.09
CA THR A 57 -6.52 9.80 -5.45
C THR A 57 -6.54 10.45 -4.07
N PHE A 58 -6.07 9.70 -3.07
CA PHE A 58 -5.82 10.19 -1.72
C PHE A 58 -4.31 10.34 -1.50
N LEU A 59 -3.90 11.46 -0.91
CA LEU A 59 -2.53 11.71 -0.50
C LEU A 59 -2.49 11.96 1.01
N GLY A 60 -1.69 11.20 1.73
CA GLY A 60 -1.60 11.33 3.19
C GLY A 60 -0.23 10.88 3.72
N ASP A 61 0.08 11.25 4.94
CA ASP A 61 1.30 10.84 5.60
C ASP A 61 1.21 9.41 6.20
N ALA A 62 2.30 8.94 6.78
CA ALA A 62 2.38 7.60 7.37
C ALA A 62 1.46 7.38 8.59
N ALA A 63 0.88 8.44 9.19
CA ALA A 63 -0.08 8.28 10.28
C ALA A 63 -1.37 7.60 9.81
N PHE A 64 -1.69 7.72 8.52
CA PHE A 64 -2.85 7.10 7.88
C PHE A 64 -2.62 5.66 7.41
N ASP A 65 -1.41 5.10 7.56
CA ASP A 65 -1.08 3.73 7.12
C ASP A 65 -1.71 2.66 8.02
N THR A 66 -3.02 2.50 7.94
CA THR A 66 -3.79 1.48 8.66
C THR A 66 -4.78 0.77 7.73
N ILE A 67 -4.99 -0.53 7.96
CA ILE A 67 -5.93 -1.33 7.15
C ILE A 67 -7.35 -0.71 7.18
N LYS A 68 -7.77 -0.17 8.33
CA LYS A 68 -9.07 0.47 8.47
C LYS A 68 -9.21 1.65 7.50
N ILE A 69 -8.23 2.54 7.46
CA ILE A 69 -8.24 3.70 6.56
C ILE A 69 -8.26 3.26 5.11
N TYR A 70 -7.41 2.32 4.70
CA TYR A 70 -7.44 1.84 3.31
C TYR A 70 -8.81 1.25 2.92
N LYS A 71 -9.43 0.46 3.80
CA LYS A 71 -10.78 -0.08 3.54
C LYS A 71 -11.79 1.04 3.36
N SER A 72 -11.83 2.01 4.26
CA SER A 72 -12.77 3.12 4.14
C SER A 72 -12.52 3.98 2.91
N LEU A 73 -11.27 4.28 2.58
CA LEU A 73 -10.94 5.02 1.36
C LEU A 73 -11.40 4.30 0.09
N PHE A 74 -11.18 2.99 -0.02
CA PHE A 74 -11.47 2.24 -1.25
C PHE A 74 -12.91 1.71 -1.31
N GLU A 75 -13.44 1.22 -0.20
CA GLU A 75 -14.73 0.52 -0.18
C GLU A 75 -15.90 1.48 0.11
N GLU A 76 -15.72 2.46 0.99
CA GLU A 76 -16.78 3.38 1.42
C GLU A 76 -16.79 4.67 0.60
N ILE A 77 -15.62 5.28 0.38
CA ILE A 77 -15.51 6.58 -0.31
C ILE A 77 -15.28 6.42 -1.81
N GLY A 78 -14.58 5.37 -2.25
CA GLY A 78 -14.40 5.06 -3.67
C GLY A 78 -13.11 5.58 -4.28
N PHE A 79 -12.08 5.89 -3.49
CA PHE A 79 -10.76 6.19 -4.02
C PHE A 79 -10.19 5.00 -4.80
N GLN A 80 -9.40 5.28 -5.82
CA GLN A 80 -8.72 4.27 -6.65
C GLN A 80 -7.26 4.07 -6.26
N LYS A 81 -6.62 5.13 -5.73
CA LYS A 81 -5.22 5.15 -5.31
C LYS A 81 -5.06 5.89 -4.00
N ALA A 82 -4.18 5.39 -3.13
CA ALA A 82 -3.80 6.06 -1.91
C ALA A 82 -2.27 6.13 -1.82
N PHE A 83 -1.73 7.33 -1.81
CA PHE A 83 -0.31 7.62 -1.62
C PHE A 83 -0.06 7.84 -0.13
N ILE A 84 0.19 6.76 0.58
CA ILE A 84 0.46 6.74 2.02
C ILE A 84 1.75 5.94 2.26
N PRO A 85 2.81 6.56 2.80
CA PRO A 85 4.04 5.84 3.16
C PRO A 85 3.77 4.78 4.22
N LEU A 86 4.56 3.73 4.25
CA LEU A 86 4.47 2.73 5.31
C LEU A 86 4.95 3.31 6.63
N LYS A 87 4.11 3.26 7.66
CA LYS A 87 4.50 3.63 9.03
C LYS A 87 5.45 2.61 9.64
N THR A 88 5.20 1.33 9.35
CA THR A 88 6.00 0.19 9.81
C THR A 88 6.18 -0.79 8.67
N LYS A 89 7.27 -1.58 8.71
CA LYS A 89 7.46 -2.66 7.76
C LYS A 89 6.21 -3.53 7.71
N LEU A 90 5.85 -3.98 6.51
CA LEU A 90 4.77 -4.94 6.37
C LEU A 90 5.16 -6.21 7.13
N SER A 91 4.40 -6.56 8.15
CA SER A 91 4.52 -7.89 8.75
C SER A 91 3.83 -8.88 7.82
N VAL A 92 4.56 -9.89 7.44
CA VAL A 92 4.09 -10.88 6.49
C VAL A 92 4.09 -12.21 7.25
N GLU A 93 3.10 -12.40 8.13
CA GLU A 93 2.95 -13.65 8.86
C GLU A 93 2.78 -14.82 7.89
N GLY A 94 3.54 -15.89 8.12
CA GLY A 94 3.49 -17.10 7.30
C GLY A 94 4.14 -16.97 5.92
N ILE A 95 4.95 -15.95 5.67
CA ILE A 95 5.65 -15.77 4.40
C ILE A 95 7.16 -15.91 4.60
N ASP A 96 7.78 -16.67 3.72
CA ASP A 96 9.21 -16.98 3.71
C ASP A 96 10.04 -15.99 2.87
N TYR A 97 9.63 -14.73 2.81
CA TYR A 97 10.39 -13.64 2.16
C TYR A 97 10.35 -12.37 3.00
N THR A 98 11.33 -11.51 2.81
CA THR A 98 11.40 -10.18 3.42
C THR A 98 10.88 -9.13 2.46
N VAL A 99 10.49 -7.97 3.00
CA VAL A 99 10.11 -6.79 2.22
C VAL A 99 10.98 -5.60 2.61
N ASN A 100 11.25 -4.70 1.67
CA ASN A 100 11.94 -3.46 1.96
C ASN A 100 11.00 -2.40 2.58
N GLU A 101 11.50 -1.19 2.77
CA GLU A 101 10.76 -0.04 3.31
C GLU A 101 9.54 0.35 2.46
N ASN A 102 9.57 0.08 1.16
CA ASN A 102 8.46 0.32 0.24
C ASN A 102 7.47 -0.85 0.15
N GLY A 103 7.69 -1.93 0.92
CA GLY A 103 6.85 -3.13 0.88
C GLY A 103 7.12 -4.03 -0.33
N ILE A 104 8.22 -3.81 -1.06
CA ILE A 104 8.60 -4.64 -2.21
C ILE A 104 9.30 -5.90 -1.70
N PRO A 105 8.92 -7.10 -2.16
CA PRO A 105 9.60 -8.35 -1.80
C PRO A 105 11.08 -8.32 -2.15
N CYS A 106 11.89 -8.88 -1.27
CA CYS A 106 13.34 -9.01 -1.44
C CYS A 106 13.76 -10.48 -1.48
N CYS A 107 14.96 -10.72 -1.98
CA CYS A 107 15.55 -12.05 -1.94
C CYS A 107 15.75 -12.49 -0.48
N PRO A 108 15.33 -13.71 -0.06
CA PRO A 108 15.51 -14.15 1.31
C PRO A 108 16.98 -14.37 1.70
N HIS A 109 17.86 -14.65 0.73
CA HIS A 109 19.29 -14.79 0.96
C HIS A 109 20.07 -13.47 0.88
N ASP A 110 19.47 -12.45 0.27
CA ASP A 110 20.05 -11.11 0.15
C ASP A 110 18.93 -10.07 0.22
N PRO A 111 18.59 -9.57 1.43
CA PRO A 111 17.53 -8.60 1.63
C PRO A 111 17.73 -7.26 0.92
N SER A 112 18.96 -6.94 0.51
CA SER A 112 19.24 -5.73 -0.30
C SER A 112 18.81 -5.87 -1.75
N LEU A 113 18.57 -7.10 -2.21
CA LEU A 113 18.21 -7.40 -3.58
C LEU A 113 16.69 -7.44 -3.74
N GLN A 114 16.11 -6.35 -4.22
CA GLN A 114 14.69 -6.26 -4.52
C GLN A 114 14.28 -7.21 -5.64
N MET A 115 13.12 -7.84 -5.51
CA MET A 115 12.54 -8.63 -6.58
C MET A 115 11.97 -7.71 -7.66
N LYS A 116 12.08 -8.15 -8.91
CA LYS A 116 11.59 -7.40 -10.07
C LYS A 116 10.10 -7.64 -10.25
N ARG A 117 9.32 -6.57 -10.38
CA ARG A 117 7.92 -6.68 -10.76
C ARG A 117 7.81 -7.15 -12.21
N GLU A 118 7.00 -8.18 -12.43
CA GLU A 118 6.74 -8.74 -13.76
C GLU A 118 5.23 -8.76 -14.04
N GLY A 119 4.67 -7.57 -14.14
CA GLY A 119 3.27 -7.38 -14.47
C GLY A 119 2.30 -7.62 -13.33
N SER A 120 1.04 -7.56 -13.68
CA SER A 120 -0.11 -7.81 -12.82
C SER A 120 -1.12 -8.68 -13.55
N LYS A 121 -1.92 -9.44 -12.80
CA LYS A 121 -2.99 -10.26 -13.36
C LYS A 121 -4.32 -9.82 -12.77
N SER A 122 -5.23 -9.34 -13.62
CA SER A 122 -6.60 -9.09 -13.24
C SER A 122 -7.34 -10.43 -13.08
N HIS A 123 -8.15 -10.52 -12.04
CA HIS A 123 -9.07 -11.62 -11.83
C HIS A 123 -10.51 -11.09 -11.93
N LEU A 124 -11.41 -11.83 -12.56
CA LEU A 124 -12.82 -11.44 -12.72
C LEU A 124 -13.56 -11.15 -11.40
N ARG A 125 -13.06 -11.70 -10.29
CA ARG A 125 -13.67 -11.55 -8.96
C ARG A 125 -12.91 -10.57 -8.05
N SER A 126 -11.76 -10.06 -8.49
CA SER A 126 -10.90 -9.18 -7.68
C SER A 126 -10.95 -7.76 -8.22
N LYS A 127 -11.27 -6.80 -7.37
CA LYS A 127 -11.23 -5.37 -7.74
C LYS A 127 -9.80 -4.87 -7.98
N LEU A 128 -8.82 -5.50 -7.33
CA LEU A 128 -7.41 -5.14 -7.43
C LEU A 128 -6.60 -6.26 -8.10
N PRO A 129 -5.67 -5.92 -8.97
CA PRO A 129 -4.87 -6.91 -9.69
C PRO A 129 -3.88 -7.61 -8.76
N THR A 130 -3.71 -8.92 -8.93
CA THR A 130 -2.61 -9.64 -8.29
C THR A 130 -1.28 -9.21 -8.88
N MET A 131 -0.33 -8.86 -8.03
CA MET A 131 1.01 -8.44 -8.45
C MET A 131 1.97 -9.61 -8.42
N LYS A 132 2.77 -9.73 -9.48
CA LYS A 132 3.79 -10.76 -9.62
C LYS A 132 5.18 -10.16 -9.50
N PHE A 133 5.98 -10.71 -8.61
CA PHE A 133 7.39 -10.40 -8.45
C PHE A 133 8.24 -11.63 -8.76
N VAL A 134 9.38 -11.41 -9.39
CA VAL A 134 10.29 -12.49 -9.81
C VAL A 134 11.71 -12.19 -9.34
N CYS A 135 12.50 -13.23 -9.16
CA CYS A 135 13.91 -13.09 -8.83
C CYS A 135 14.61 -12.17 -9.84
N PRO A 136 15.36 -11.13 -9.41
CA PRO A 136 16.01 -10.19 -10.32
C PRO A 136 17.12 -10.84 -11.16
N LYS A 137 17.67 -11.98 -10.72
CA LYS A 137 18.65 -12.79 -11.47
C LYS A 137 17.99 -13.73 -12.49
N MET A 138 16.66 -13.72 -12.60
CA MET A 138 15.94 -14.46 -13.63
C MET A 138 16.04 -13.74 -14.98
N LYS A 139 16.32 -14.51 -16.03
CA LYS A 139 16.39 -14.03 -17.41
C LYS A 139 15.50 -14.87 -18.31
N TRP A 140 14.97 -14.24 -19.34
CA TRP A 140 14.35 -14.94 -20.45
C TRP A 140 15.45 -15.48 -21.37
N MET A 141 15.35 -16.75 -21.69
CA MET A 141 16.22 -17.46 -22.63
C MET A 141 15.37 -17.94 -23.81
N TYR A 142 15.96 -18.01 -24.96
CA TYR A 142 15.33 -18.57 -26.15
C TYR A 142 16.07 -19.85 -26.57
N ASP A 143 15.35 -20.94 -26.67
CA ASP A 143 15.84 -22.21 -27.15
C ASP A 143 15.59 -22.29 -28.67
N LYS A 144 16.65 -22.38 -29.43
CA LYS A 144 16.62 -22.42 -30.90
C LYS A 144 16.07 -23.75 -31.44
N ASP A 145 16.28 -24.85 -30.73
CA ASP A 145 15.88 -26.18 -31.16
C ASP A 145 14.38 -26.38 -30.97
N THR A 146 13.84 -25.97 -29.80
CA THR A 146 12.40 -26.05 -29.51
C THR A 146 11.62 -24.83 -29.98
N ARG A 147 12.29 -23.74 -30.40
CA ARG A 147 11.70 -22.44 -30.76
C ARG A 147 10.83 -21.84 -29.64
N LYS A 148 11.18 -22.11 -28.39
CA LYS A 148 10.43 -21.63 -27.23
C LYS A 148 11.26 -20.74 -26.36
N SER A 149 10.62 -19.70 -25.80
CA SER A 149 11.20 -18.90 -24.75
C SER A 149 10.90 -19.51 -23.39
N PHE A 150 11.90 -19.59 -22.55
CA PHE A 150 11.78 -20.07 -21.18
C PHE A 150 12.52 -19.16 -20.20
N ARG A 151 12.21 -19.30 -18.93
CA ARG A 151 12.87 -18.55 -17.86
C ARG A 151 13.95 -19.39 -17.21
N LYS A 152 15.09 -18.77 -16.95
CA LYS A 152 16.19 -19.39 -16.22
C LYS A 152 16.73 -18.45 -15.17
N CYS A 153 16.90 -18.93 -13.95
CA CYS A 153 17.54 -18.18 -12.87
C CYS A 153 19.05 -18.40 -12.92
N HIS A 154 19.81 -17.31 -12.92
CA HIS A 154 21.27 -17.29 -12.88
C HIS A 154 21.80 -16.95 -11.48
N CYS A 155 21.13 -17.43 -10.44
CA CYS A 155 21.56 -17.24 -9.07
C CYS A 155 22.54 -18.34 -8.65
N GLU A 156 23.70 -17.95 -8.12
CA GLU A 156 24.70 -18.88 -7.60
C GLU A 156 24.25 -19.57 -6.30
N ASN A 157 23.47 -18.85 -5.48
CA ASN A 157 22.88 -19.37 -4.26
C ASN A 157 21.33 -19.30 -4.33
N PRO A 158 20.68 -20.24 -5.03
CA PRO A 158 19.24 -20.20 -5.26
C PRO A 158 18.46 -20.46 -4.00
N CYS A 159 17.46 -19.62 -3.72
CA CYS A 159 16.51 -19.75 -2.60
C CYS A 159 15.29 -20.63 -2.94
N THR A 160 15.32 -21.34 -4.04
CA THR A 160 14.26 -22.22 -4.52
C THR A 160 14.83 -23.31 -5.41
N THR A 161 14.18 -24.45 -5.46
CA THR A 161 14.52 -25.56 -6.37
C THR A 161 14.03 -25.32 -7.80
N SER A 162 13.22 -24.28 -8.03
CA SER A 162 12.69 -23.94 -9.34
C SER A 162 13.79 -23.41 -10.26
N SER A 163 13.97 -23.98 -11.44
CA SER A 163 14.93 -23.53 -12.44
C SER A 163 14.67 -22.11 -12.95
N CYS A 164 13.42 -21.63 -12.88
CA CYS A 164 13.05 -20.27 -13.27
C CYS A 164 13.20 -19.26 -12.12
N GLY A 165 13.70 -19.69 -10.94
CA GLY A 165 13.86 -18.83 -9.78
C GLY A 165 12.59 -18.60 -9.00
N ARG A 166 12.70 -17.82 -7.91
CA ARG A 166 11.58 -17.54 -7.02
C ARG A 166 10.59 -16.56 -7.65
N MET A 167 9.32 -16.86 -7.50
CA MET A 167 8.21 -15.98 -7.86
C MET A 167 7.32 -15.77 -6.65
N ILE A 168 6.91 -14.53 -6.41
CA ILE A 168 6.03 -14.13 -5.31
C ILE A 168 4.81 -13.46 -5.90
N TYR A 169 3.64 -13.80 -5.38
CA TYR A 169 2.38 -13.17 -5.73
C TYR A 169 1.84 -12.42 -4.53
N ILE A 170 1.59 -11.13 -4.69
CA ILE A 170 0.92 -10.29 -3.70
C ILE A 170 -0.54 -10.12 -4.13
N TYR A 171 -1.43 -10.36 -3.19
CA TYR A 171 -2.87 -10.22 -3.34
C TYR A 171 -3.34 -8.98 -2.57
N PRO A 172 -3.51 -7.82 -3.22
CA PRO A 172 -3.88 -6.57 -2.53
C PRO A 172 -5.17 -6.66 -1.73
N GLU A 173 -6.13 -7.46 -2.17
CA GLU A 173 -7.39 -7.68 -1.44
C GLU A 173 -7.18 -8.30 -0.04
N LYS A 174 -6.11 -9.08 0.13
CA LYS A 174 -5.75 -9.67 1.43
C LYS A 174 -5.03 -8.68 2.33
N ASN A 175 -4.30 -7.73 1.73
CA ASN A 175 -3.56 -6.71 2.46
C ASN A 175 -3.40 -5.44 1.61
N LEU A 176 -4.34 -4.51 1.79
CA LEU A 176 -4.36 -3.23 1.10
C LEU A 176 -3.11 -2.38 1.38
N ARG A 177 -2.44 -2.55 2.53
CA ARG A 177 -1.17 -1.89 2.82
C ARG A 177 -0.05 -2.31 1.87
N ALA A 178 -0.09 -3.54 1.35
CA ALA A 178 0.92 -4.02 0.41
C ALA A 178 0.84 -3.32 -0.95
N TYR A 179 -0.38 -2.96 -1.39
CA TYR A 179 -0.60 -2.26 -2.65
C TYR A 179 -1.86 -1.41 -2.60
N PRO A 180 -1.75 -0.14 -2.28
CA PRO A 180 -2.88 0.78 -2.18
C PRO A 180 -3.27 1.41 -3.54
N GLY A 181 -3.38 0.61 -4.60
CA GLY A 181 -3.69 1.06 -5.96
C GLY A 181 -2.50 1.63 -6.73
N VAL A 182 -1.36 1.85 -6.07
CA VAL A 182 -0.10 2.34 -6.65
C VAL A 182 1.08 1.63 -5.98
N GLU A 183 2.15 1.42 -6.72
CA GLU A 183 3.38 0.80 -6.20
C GLU A 183 4.25 1.88 -5.55
N ARG A 184 4.56 1.73 -4.25
CA ARG A 184 5.48 2.63 -3.55
C ARG A 184 6.87 2.54 -4.17
N GLY A 185 7.55 3.68 -4.33
CA GLY A 185 8.84 3.77 -5.00
C GLY A 185 8.78 3.64 -6.52
N SER A 186 7.59 3.60 -7.14
CA SER A 186 7.44 3.74 -8.59
C SER A 186 7.63 5.20 -9.01
N GLN A 187 7.85 5.44 -10.30
CA GLN A 187 7.94 6.80 -10.83
C GLN A 187 6.66 7.61 -10.53
N GLU A 188 5.49 7.00 -10.69
CA GLU A 188 4.21 7.63 -10.35
C GLU A 188 4.15 8.04 -8.87
N TRP A 189 4.67 7.17 -7.98
CA TRP A 189 4.74 7.49 -6.56
C TRP A 189 5.65 8.69 -6.30
N GLU A 190 6.85 8.66 -6.86
CA GLU A 190 7.85 9.71 -6.68
C GLU A 190 7.37 11.07 -7.22
N ASP A 191 6.71 11.06 -8.37
CA ASP A 191 6.21 12.29 -9.02
C ASP A 191 5.01 12.89 -8.27
N THR A 192 4.23 12.07 -7.57
CA THR A 192 3.02 12.51 -6.86
C THR A 192 3.33 12.91 -5.42
N TYR A 193 4.26 12.20 -4.75
CA TYR A 193 4.52 12.39 -3.33
C TYR A 193 5.58 13.45 -3.01
N LYS A 194 6.31 13.92 -4.00
CA LYS A 194 7.24 15.06 -3.88
C LYS A 194 6.49 16.37 -3.82
#